data_0fd1f472751c801f1aa55110217d12c4
#
_entry.id   0fd1f472751c801f1aa55110217d12c4
#
_cell.length_a   1.000
_cell.length_b   1.000
_cell.length_c   1.000
_cell.angle_alpha   90.00
_cell.angle_beta   90.00
_cell.angle_gamma   90.00
#
_symmetry.space_group_name_H-M   'P 1'
#
loop_
_entity.id
_entity.type
_entity.pdbx_description
1 polymer ?
#
loop_
_entity_poly.entity_id
_entity_poly.type
_entity_poly.pdbx_seq_one_letter_code
_entity_poly.pdbx_strand_id
1 'polypeptide(L)'
;MMKMTKRFIDTVAVPLAVVTFVLGAGSVANAQGVGALRQLDGRASASLKAQVTVVADSVARAGLPVAPLVDKTLEGISKGADANRIMVAVRGVANDLGIARRALGPSSDTELAAAVAALRAGSTPADLTQLRKDLPGRKLVVPLSVLASLIVDGAPAPSAMVAVVANARQRNDSDLLAYGRIVSHDIAGGVAPLTAITTMHATPNALNTFKPASIGGKTAPLPVPIPKLKP
;
A
#
# COMPACT_ATOMS: atom_id res chain seq x y z
N MET A 1 -65.33 24.61 50.58
CA MET A 1 -64.80 23.29 50.33
C MET A 1 -63.71 23.42 49.23
N MET A 2 -62.48 23.57 49.64
CA MET A 2 -61.36 23.93 48.75
C MET A 2 -60.42 22.78 48.70
N LYS A 3 -60.30 22.09 47.53
CA LYS A 3 -59.39 20.98 47.33
C LYS A 3 -58.01 21.49 46.94
N MET A 4 -57.07 21.27 47.82
CA MET A 4 -55.64 21.55 47.60
C MET A 4 -55.04 20.45 46.69
N THR A 5 -54.60 20.86 45.52
CA THR A 5 -53.86 19.97 44.59
C THR A 5 -52.38 20.06 44.89
N LYS A 6 -51.79 18.99 45.42
CA LYS A 6 -50.32 18.86 45.61
C LYS A 6 -49.67 18.63 44.25
N ARG A 7 -48.76 19.57 43.84
CA ARG A 7 -47.85 19.37 42.71
C ARG A 7 -46.63 18.55 43.18
N PHE A 8 -46.50 17.36 42.68
CA PHE A 8 -45.26 16.60 42.75
C PHE A 8 -44.24 17.19 41.82
N ILE A 9 -43.07 17.61 42.33
CA ILE A 9 -41.92 18.04 41.59
C ILE A 9 -41.06 16.79 41.40
N ASP A 10 -41.12 16.17 40.22
CA ASP A 10 -40.20 15.10 39.83
C ASP A 10 -38.85 15.70 39.54
N THR A 11 -37.92 15.51 40.46
CA THR A 11 -36.49 15.84 40.26
C THR A 11 -35.88 14.76 39.38
N VAL A 12 -35.73 15.07 38.08
CA VAL A 12 -34.99 14.24 37.15
C VAL A 12 -33.50 14.40 37.44
N ALA A 13 -32.92 13.43 38.09
CA ALA A 13 -31.48 13.30 38.26
C ALA A 13 -30.88 12.88 36.94
N VAL A 14 -30.18 13.82 36.27
CA VAL A 14 -29.36 13.55 35.08
C VAL A 14 -28.06 12.93 35.58
N PRO A 15 -27.73 11.68 35.19
CA PRO A 15 -26.42 11.12 35.52
C PRO A 15 -25.36 11.84 34.68
N LEU A 16 -24.45 12.50 35.37
CA LEU A 16 -23.21 13.06 34.82
C LEU A 16 -22.35 11.90 34.31
N ALA A 17 -22.50 11.54 33.02
CA ALA A 17 -21.61 10.60 32.37
C ALA A 17 -20.22 11.24 32.25
N VAL A 18 -19.32 10.85 33.13
CA VAL A 18 -17.89 11.16 33.02
C VAL A 18 -17.39 10.50 31.74
N VAL A 19 -17.26 11.27 30.67
CA VAL A 19 -16.57 10.86 29.47
C VAL A 19 -15.07 10.90 29.77
N THR A 20 -14.56 9.76 30.22
CA THR A 20 -13.11 9.53 30.28
C THR A 20 -12.63 9.34 28.86
N PHE A 21 -12.24 10.44 28.21
CA PHE A 21 -11.64 10.38 26.89
C PHE A 21 -10.20 9.86 27.01
N VAL A 22 -10.02 8.68 26.46
CA VAL A 22 -8.77 7.93 26.38
C VAL A 22 -7.71 8.76 25.63
N LEU A 23 -6.76 9.33 26.36
CA LEU A 23 -5.49 9.84 25.85
C LEU A 23 -4.53 8.66 25.58
N GLY A 24 -4.89 7.78 24.67
CA GLY A 24 -4.12 6.55 24.42
C GLY A 24 -3.59 6.36 22.99
N ALA A 25 -4.12 7.11 22.01
CA ALA A 25 -3.78 6.87 20.60
C ALA A 25 -2.46 7.55 20.16
N GLY A 26 -1.99 8.56 20.86
CA GLY A 26 -0.78 9.30 20.50
C GLY A 26 0.54 8.58 20.80
N SER A 27 0.53 7.67 21.78
CA SER A 27 1.77 7.03 22.27
C SER A 27 2.29 5.93 21.36
N VAL A 28 1.41 5.20 20.68
CA VAL A 28 1.80 4.06 19.82
C VAL A 28 2.37 4.55 18.49
N ALA A 29 1.78 5.57 17.90
CA ALA A 29 2.26 6.16 16.64
C ALA A 29 3.66 6.78 16.80
N ASN A 30 3.92 7.46 17.95
CA ASN A 30 5.25 8.00 18.25
C ASN A 30 6.31 6.92 18.45
N ALA A 31 5.98 5.80 19.11
CA ALA A 31 6.92 4.70 19.31
C ALA A 31 7.33 4.04 17.98
N GLN A 32 6.40 3.87 17.06
CA GLN A 32 6.67 3.33 15.72
C GLN A 32 7.53 4.30 14.87
N GLY A 33 7.26 5.60 14.96
CA GLY A 33 8.04 6.63 14.28
C GLY A 33 9.50 6.68 14.73
N VAL A 34 9.76 6.63 16.04
CA VAL A 34 11.10 6.60 16.63
C VAL A 34 11.84 5.32 16.23
N GLY A 35 11.16 4.16 16.23
CA GLY A 35 11.72 2.89 15.78
C GLY A 35 12.15 2.94 14.32
N ALA A 36 11.34 3.53 13.45
CA ALA A 36 11.66 3.68 12.04
C ALA A 36 12.89 4.58 11.82
N LEU A 37 12.95 5.74 12.47
CA LEU A 37 14.08 6.68 12.34
C LEU A 37 15.44 6.10 12.78
N ARG A 38 15.45 5.14 13.72
CA ARG A 38 16.69 4.44 14.11
C ARG A 38 17.35 3.67 12.96
N GLN A 39 16.59 3.28 11.94
CA GLN A 39 17.14 2.61 10.77
C GLN A 39 18.09 3.50 9.95
N LEU A 40 18.04 4.82 10.17
CA LEU A 40 18.95 5.78 9.55
C LEU A 40 20.29 5.89 10.29
N ASP A 41 20.40 5.32 11.50
CA ASP A 41 21.63 5.41 12.30
C ASP A 41 22.79 4.69 11.60
N GLY A 42 23.92 5.39 11.48
CA GLY A 42 25.11 4.90 10.77
C GLY A 42 24.97 4.80 9.23
N ARG A 43 23.78 5.06 8.67
CA ARG A 43 23.55 5.03 7.22
C ARG A 43 23.37 6.42 6.60
N ALA A 44 22.71 7.32 7.32
CA ALA A 44 22.53 8.71 6.90
C ALA A 44 23.54 9.63 7.59
N SER A 45 23.95 10.70 6.91
CA SER A 45 24.68 11.78 7.58
C SER A 45 23.83 12.41 8.68
N ALA A 46 24.48 12.97 9.71
CA ALA A 46 23.76 13.62 10.81
C ALA A 46 22.82 14.74 10.32
N SER A 47 23.24 15.50 9.31
CA SER A 47 22.44 16.58 8.70
C SER A 47 21.21 16.01 7.98
N LEU A 48 21.37 14.98 7.15
CA LEU A 48 20.25 14.36 6.45
C LEU A 48 19.25 13.74 7.44
N LYS A 49 19.73 13.04 8.45
CA LYS A 49 18.88 12.44 9.49
C LYS A 49 18.07 13.53 10.22
N ALA A 50 18.69 14.65 10.60
CA ALA A 50 18.02 15.75 11.25
C ALA A 50 16.88 16.33 10.38
N GLN A 51 17.15 16.55 9.08
CA GLN A 51 16.13 17.05 8.15
C GLN A 51 14.96 16.07 7.97
N VAL A 52 15.24 14.77 7.84
CA VAL A 52 14.22 13.72 7.74
C VAL A 52 13.38 13.68 9.02
N THR A 53 14.02 13.81 10.19
CA THR A 53 13.31 13.82 11.48
C THR A 53 12.29 14.96 11.56
N VAL A 54 12.63 16.17 11.12
CA VAL A 54 11.68 17.30 11.09
C VAL A 54 10.45 17.00 10.26
N VAL A 55 10.62 16.39 9.07
CA VAL A 55 9.48 15.98 8.22
C VAL A 55 8.69 14.85 8.88
N ALA A 56 9.39 13.86 9.44
CA ALA A 56 8.78 12.72 10.13
C ALA A 56 7.92 13.17 11.33
N ASP A 57 8.38 14.12 12.12
CA ASP A 57 7.63 14.67 13.25
C ASP A 57 6.35 15.37 12.78
N SER A 58 6.39 16.07 11.66
CA SER A 58 5.21 16.70 11.07
C SER A 58 4.19 15.65 10.60
N VAL A 59 4.67 14.59 9.94
CA VAL A 59 3.87 13.46 9.45
C VAL A 59 3.23 12.70 10.62
N ALA A 60 4.01 12.43 11.68
CA ALA A 60 3.53 11.75 12.88
C ALA A 60 2.45 12.56 13.60
N ARG A 61 2.63 13.90 13.74
CA ARG A 61 1.60 14.79 14.31
C ARG A 61 0.30 14.81 13.50
N ALA A 62 0.38 14.58 12.20
CA ALA A 62 -0.79 14.43 11.33
C ALA A 62 -1.42 13.01 11.39
N GLY A 63 -0.93 12.12 12.24
CA GLY A 63 -1.41 10.74 12.35
C GLY A 63 -1.11 9.91 11.10
N LEU A 64 -0.02 10.20 10.41
CA LEU A 64 0.41 9.50 9.20
C LEU A 64 1.65 8.63 9.49
N PRO A 65 1.86 7.53 8.75
CA PRO A 65 2.99 6.64 8.96
C PRO A 65 4.33 7.29 8.59
N VAL A 66 5.32 7.13 9.45
CA VAL A 66 6.70 7.63 9.25
C VAL A 66 7.55 6.66 8.43
N ALA A 67 7.28 5.36 8.51
CA ALA A 67 8.07 4.33 7.85
C ALA A 67 8.33 4.59 6.35
N PRO A 68 7.34 5.01 5.53
CA PRO A 68 7.57 5.28 4.11
C PRO A 68 8.61 6.40 3.85
N LEU A 69 8.76 7.35 4.78
CA LEU A 69 9.77 8.41 4.67
C LEU A 69 11.17 7.85 4.88
N VAL A 70 11.31 6.97 5.87
CA VAL A 70 12.57 6.28 6.20
C VAL A 70 12.98 5.37 5.04
N ASP A 71 12.06 4.56 4.53
CA ASP A 71 12.29 3.68 3.38
C ASP A 71 12.77 4.48 2.16
N LYS A 72 12.13 5.62 1.89
CA LYS A 72 12.54 6.51 0.79
C LYS A 72 13.91 7.13 1.00
N THR A 73 14.25 7.46 2.24
CA THR A 73 15.59 7.95 2.59
C THR A 73 16.64 6.87 2.35
N LEU A 74 16.41 5.65 2.84
CA LEU A 74 17.31 4.52 2.67
C LEU A 74 17.48 4.14 1.19
N GLU A 75 16.39 4.17 0.42
CA GLU A 75 16.44 3.97 -1.04
C GLU A 75 17.35 5.02 -1.72
N GLY A 76 17.20 6.29 -1.35
CA GLY A 76 18.04 7.37 -1.90
C GLY A 76 19.51 7.18 -1.56
N ILE A 77 19.82 6.80 -0.30
CA ILE A 77 21.18 6.51 0.15
C ILE A 77 21.76 5.34 -0.65
N SER A 78 21.02 4.25 -0.78
CA SER A 78 21.49 3.04 -1.50
C SER A 78 21.77 3.31 -2.98
N LYS A 79 21.07 4.28 -3.57
CA LYS A 79 21.27 4.74 -4.96
C LYS A 79 22.36 5.82 -5.10
N GLY A 80 23.02 6.21 -4.01
CA GLY A 80 24.06 7.25 -4.03
C GLY A 80 23.52 8.65 -4.34
N ALA A 81 22.22 8.90 -4.09
CA ALA A 81 21.63 10.23 -4.33
C ALA A 81 22.14 11.25 -3.30
N ASP A 82 22.31 12.51 -3.74
CA ASP A 82 22.65 13.60 -2.82
C ASP A 82 21.50 13.91 -1.84
N ALA A 83 21.86 14.53 -0.73
CA ALA A 83 20.92 14.82 0.37
C ALA A 83 19.73 15.68 -0.09
N ASN A 84 19.93 16.62 -1.00
CA ASN A 84 18.85 17.49 -1.49
C ASN A 84 17.82 16.68 -2.30
N ARG A 85 18.29 15.81 -3.20
CA ARG A 85 17.40 14.92 -3.98
C ARG A 85 16.63 13.97 -3.07
N ILE A 86 17.29 13.41 -2.05
CA ILE A 86 16.63 12.57 -1.03
C ILE A 86 15.54 13.37 -0.33
N MET A 87 15.82 14.60 0.13
CA MET A 87 14.85 15.42 0.84
C MET A 87 13.66 15.83 -0.03
N VAL A 88 13.87 16.12 -1.32
CA VAL A 88 12.77 16.35 -2.27
C VAL A 88 11.87 15.12 -2.36
N ALA A 89 12.45 13.93 -2.48
CA ALA A 89 11.70 12.69 -2.55
C ALA A 89 10.94 12.39 -1.25
N VAL A 90 11.56 12.61 -0.07
CA VAL A 90 10.95 12.43 1.26
C VAL A 90 9.76 13.35 1.45
N ARG A 91 9.90 14.65 1.11
CA ARG A 91 8.78 15.60 1.16
C ARG A 91 7.65 15.23 0.21
N GLY A 92 8.00 14.69 -0.98
CA GLY A 92 7.03 14.14 -1.92
C GLY A 92 6.22 13.01 -1.30
N VAL A 93 6.88 12.04 -0.62
CA VAL A 93 6.18 10.95 0.10
C VAL A 93 5.26 11.50 1.19
N ALA A 94 5.72 12.48 1.98
CA ALA A 94 4.90 13.11 3.02
C ALA A 94 3.63 13.76 2.44
N ASN A 95 3.76 14.47 1.31
CA ASN A 95 2.61 15.05 0.61
C ASN A 95 1.66 13.96 0.09
N ASP A 96 2.19 12.92 -0.54
CA ASP A 96 1.39 11.81 -1.09
C ASP A 96 0.62 11.05 0.00
N LEU A 97 1.21 10.88 1.20
CA LEU A 97 0.51 10.33 2.37
C LEU A 97 -0.68 11.20 2.78
N GLY A 98 -0.51 12.53 2.78
CA GLY A 98 -1.61 13.48 3.05
C GLY A 98 -2.72 13.38 1.99
N ILE A 99 -2.36 13.26 0.72
CA ILE A 99 -3.31 13.05 -0.39
C ILE A 99 -4.05 11.72 -0.22
N ALA A 100 -3.32 10.63 0.03
CA ALA A 100 -3.88 9.30 0.23
C ALA A 100 -4.88 9.28 1.41
N ARG A 101 -4.54 9.91 2.54
CA ARG A 101 -5.43 10.04 3.71
C ARG A 101 -6.72 10.78 3.37
N ARG A 102 -6.64 11.87 2.63
CA ARG A 102 -7.84 12.62 2.20
C ARG A 102 -8.72 11.80 1.24
N ALA A 103 -8.09 11.06 0.33
CA ALA A 103 -8.81 10.28 -0.68
C ALA A 103 -9.48 9.01 -0.10
N LEU A 104 -8.79 8.29 0.78
CA LEU A 104 -9.26 7.03 1.37
C LEU A 104 -10.05 7.20 2.67
N GLY A 105 -9.91 8.35 3.35
CA GLY A 105 -10.46 8.54 4.69
C GLY A 105 -9.69 7.74 5.75
N PRO A 106 -10.34 7.31 6.85
CA PRO A 106 -9.73 6.47 7.88
C PRO A 106 -9.17 5.18 7.26
N SER A 107 -7.88 4.96 7.40
CA SER A 107 -7.15 3.86 6.77
C SER A 107 -5.96 3.45 7.63
N SER A 108 -5.53 2.19 7.52
CA SER A 108 -4.32 1.71 8.19
C SER A 108 -3.05 2.29 7.54
N ASP A 109 -1.94 2.25 8.27
CA ASP A 109 -0.64 2.69 7.76
C ASP A 109 -0.22 1.92 6.50
N THR A 110 -0.51 0.62 6.46
CA THR A 110 -0.25 -0.23 5.29
C THR A 110 -1.12 0.14 4.09
N GLU A 111 -2.38 0.52 4.30
CA GLU A 111 -3.24 1.02 3.22
C GLU A 111 -2.74 2.36 2.68
N LEU A 112 -2.31 3.27 3.56
CA LEU A 112 -1.74 4.54 3.14
C LEU A 112 -0.44 4.37 2.35
N ALA A 113 0.43 3.46 2.79
CA ALA A 113 1.65 3.14 2.06
C ALA A 113 1.35 2.56 0.66
N ALA A 114 0.40 1.63 0.56
CA ALA A 114 -0.04 1.08 -0.72
C ALA A 114 -0.69 2.14 -1.63
N ALA A 115 -1.46 3.07 -1.05
CA ALA A 115 -2.05 4.18 -1.79
C ALA A 115 -0.99 5.15 -2.35
N VAL A 116 0.06 5.44 -1.59
CA VAL A 116 1.21 6.23 -2.07
C VAL A 116 1.89 5.52 -3.24
N ALA A 117 2.06 4.19 -3.17
CA ALA A 117 2.61 3.42 -4.28
C ALA A 117 1.73 3.53 -5.54
N ALA A 118 0.41 3.43 -5.40
CA ALA A 118 -0.53 3.58 -6.51
C ALA A 118 -0.51 5.00 -7.11
N LEU A 119 -0.47 6.05 -6.28
CA LEU A 119 -0.33 7.44 -6.75
C LEU A 119 0.97 7.63 -7.55
N ARG A 120 2.08 7.07 -7.08
CA ARG A 120 3.39 7.16 -7.76
C ARG A 120 3.46 6.32 -9.03
N ALA A 121 2.67 5.27 -9.13
CA ALA A 121 2.50 4.48 -10.34
C ALA A 121 1.70 5.23 -11.42
N GLY A 122 0.88 6.23 -11.03
CA GLY A 122 0.10 7.02 -11.98
C GLY A 122 -1.41 7.04 -11.71
N SER A 123 -1.87 6.47 -10.58
CA SER A 123 -3.26 6.64 -10.13
C SER A 123 -3.49 8.07 -9.65
N THR A 124 -4.73 8.54 -9.76
CA THR A 124 -5.15 9.85 -9.26
C THR A 124 -5.78 9.75 -7.86
N PRO A 125 -5.89 10.85 -7.11
CA PRO A 125 -6.66 10.87 -5.86
C PRO A 125 -8.14 10.50 -6.06
N ALA A 126 -8.71 10.80 -7.23
CA ALA A 126 -10.06 10.42 -7.60
C ALA A 126 -10.20 8.90 -7.74
N ASP A 127 -9.19 8.24 -8.33
CA ASP A 127 -9.17 6.76 -8.44
C ASP A 127 -9.15 6.11 -7.06
N LEU A 128 -8.35 6.62 -6.12
CA LEU A 128 -8.32 6.11 -4.75
C LEU A 128 -9.69 6.26 -4.07
N THR A 129 -10.33 7.43 -4.23
CA THR A 129 -11.67 7.69 -3.69
C THR A 129 -12.70 6.75 -4.31
N GLN A 130 -12.61 6.51 -5.61
CA GLN A 130 -13.50 5.60 -6.31
C GLN A 130 -13.28 4.15 -5.87
N LEU A 131 -12.01 3.72 -5.73
CA LEU A 131 -11.67 2.38 -5.24
C LEU A 131 -12.27 2.11 -3.84
N ARG A 132 -12.20 3.09 -2.93
CA ARG A 132 -12.82 3.00 -1.60
C ARG A 132 -14.34 2.86 -1.69
N LYS A 133 -14.99 3.60 -2.58
CA LYS A 133 -16.45 3.53 -2.81
C LYS A 133 -16.86 2.19 -3.42
N ASP A 134 -16.07 1.67 -4.37
CA ASP A 134 -16.37 0.44 -5.09
C ASP A 134 -16.14 -0.83 -4.25
N LEU A 135 -15.29 -0.74 -3.22
CA LEU A 135 -14.94 -1.83 -2.32
C LEU A 135 -15.21 -1.45 -0.84
N PRO A 136 -16.48 -1.18 -0.48
CA PRO A 136 -16.84 -0.75 0.87
C PRO A 136 -16.50 -1.85 1.88
N GLY A 137 -15.88 -1.46 3.02
CA GLY A 137 -15.52 -2.39 4.09
C GLY A 137 -14.33 -3.32 3.81
N ARG A 138 -13.84 -3.37 2.58
CA ARG A 138 -12.66 -4.18 2.23
C ARG A 138 -11.36 -3.48 2.62
N LYS A 139 -10.37 -4.26 3.06
CA LYS A 139 -8.99 -3.80 3.18
C LYS A 139 -8.43 -3.55 1.78
N LEU A 140 -7.87 -2.35 1.55
CA LEU A 140 -7.42 -1.94 0.21
C LEU A 140 -5.94 -2.19 -0.04
N VAL A 141 -5.18 -2.76 0.90
CA VAL A 141 -3.73 -3.01 0.72
C VAL A 141 -3.48 -3.80 -0.56
N VAL A 142 -4.14 -4.95 -0.72
CA VAL A 142 -3.94 -5.80 -1.90
C VAL A 142 -4.49 -5.18 -3.19
N PRO A 143 -5.73 -4.66 -3.22
CA PRO A 143 -6.23 -3.95 -4.40
C PRO A 143 -5.32 -2.81 -4.87
N LEU A 144 -4.82 -1.96 -3.95
CA LEU A 144 -3.92 -0.86 -4.26
C LEU A 144 -2.56 -1.35 -4.77
N SER A 145 -2.02 -2.41 -4.17
CA SER A 145 -0.74 -2.98 -4.60
C SER A 145 -0.83 -3.58 -6.01
N VAL A 146 -1.91 -4.31 -6.30
CA VAL A 146 -2.13 -4.87 -7.65
C VAL A 146 -2.35 -3.74 -8.66
N LEU A 147 -3.14 -2.72 -8.32
CA LEU A 147 -3.34 -1.55 -9.17
C LEU A 147 -2.01 -0.87 -9.52
N ALA A 148 -1.17 -0.61 -8.51
CA ALA A 148 0.15 -0.02 -8.71
C ALA A 148 1.02 -0.87 -9.63
N SER A 149 1.06 -2.19 -9.41
CA SER A 149 1.84 -3.12 -10.24
C SER A 149 1.40 -3.07 -11.71
N LEU A 150 0.10 -3.21 -11.96
CA LEU A 150 -0.43 -3.20 -13.34
C LEU A 150 -0.11 -1.89 -14.08
N ILE A 151 -0.19 -0.75 -13.38
CA ILE A 151 0.15 0.55 -13.99
C ILE A 151 1.66 0.64 -14.28
N VAL A 152 2.52 0.19 -13.36
CA VAL A 152 3.97 0.13 -13.57
C VAL A 152 4.33 -0.77 -14.76
N ASP A 153 3.60 -1.88 -14.94
CA ASP A 153 3.76 -2.79 -16.07
C ASP A 153 3.21 -2.22 -17.40
N GLY A 154 2.71 -0.98 -17.39
CA GLY A 154 2.28 -0.26 -18.58
C GLY A 154 0.77 -0.32 -18.85
N ALA A 155 -0.03 -0.84 -17.93
CA ALA A 155 -1.48 -0.80 -18.09
C ALA A 155 -2.03 0.63 -17.91
N PRO A 156 -2.95 1.10 -18.78
CA PRO A 156 -3.62 2.37 -18.57
C PRO A 156 -4.36 2.37 -17.21
N ALA A 157 -4.12 3.38 -16.37
CA ALA A 157 -4.68 3.46 -15.01
C ALA A 157 -6.21 3.25 -14.95
N PRO A 158 -7.04 3.82 -15.85
CA PRO A 158 -8.47 3.56 -15.85
C PRO A 158 -8.82 2.09 -16.09
N SER A 159 -8.13 1.44 -17.03
CA SER A 159 -8.37 0.01 -17.33
C SER A 159 -7.91 -0.90 -16.21
N ALA A 160 -6.75 -0.61 -15.61
CA ALA A 160 -6.24 -1.31 -14.44
C ALA A 160 -7.21 -1.18 -13.24
N MET A 161 -7.77 0.01 -13.02
CA MET A 161 -8.78 0.24 -11.98
C MET A 161 -10.01 -0.64 -12.18
N VAL A 162 -10.60 -0.63 -13.38
CA VAL A 162 -11.77 -1.46 -13.70
C VAL A 162 -11.46 -2.94 -13.45
N ALA A 163 -10.31 -3.40 -13.91
CA ALA A 163 -9.88 -4.78 -13.74
C ALA A 163 -9.70 -5.17 -12.27
N VAL A 164 -9.03 -4.33 -11.50
CA VAL A 164 -8.80 -4.57 -10.06
C VAL A 164 -10.12 -4.59 -9.29
N VAL A 165 -11.02 -3.64 -9.53
CA VAL A 165 -12.34 -3.59 -8.86
C VAL A 165 -13.17 -4.82 -9.19
N ALA A 166 -13.26 -5.21 -10.47
CA ALA A 166 -14.03 -6.37 -10.89
C ALA A 166 -13.52 -7.67 -10.24
N ASN A 167 -12.19 -7.87 -10.24
CA ASN A 167 -11.58 -9.04 -9.60
C ASN A 167 -11.70 -9.00 -8.08
N ALA A 168 -11.49 -7.84 -7.46
CA ALA A 168 -11.58 -7.68 -6.02
C ALA A 168 -13.00 -7.94 -5.47
N ARG A 169 -14.05 -7.65 -6.23
CA ARG A 169 -15.43 -7.96 -5.82
C ARG A 169 -15.76 -9.45 -5.79
N GLN A 170 -15.07 -10.24 -6.58
CA GLN A 170 -15.37 -11.67 -6.77
C GLN A 170 -14.35 -12.59 -6.11
N ARG A 171 -13.17 -12.09 -5.72
CA ARG A 171 -12.04 -12.88 -5.30
C ARG A 171 -11.52 -12.43 -3.94
N ASN A 172 -10.89 -13.35 -3.22
CA ASN A 172 -10.11 -13.03 -2.02
C ASN A 172 -8.77 -12.36 -2.39
N ASP A 173 -8.01 -11.92 -1.39
CA ASP A 173 -6.74 -11.21 -1.59
C ASP A 173 -5.65 -12.09 -2.23
N SER A 174 -5.63 -13.39 -1.90
CA SER A 174 -4.69 -14.34 -2.49
C SER A 174 -4.91 -14.50 -4.00
N ASP A 175 -6.16 -14.66 -4.40
CA ASP A 175 -6.55 -14.81 -5.81
C ASP A 175 -6.33 -13.50 -6.59
N LEU A 176 -6.56 -12.35 -5.95
CA LEU A 176 -6.29 -11.05 -6.56
C LEU A 176 -4.78 -10.83 -6.78
N LEU A 177 -3.94 -11.24 -5.84
CA LEU A 177 -2.48 -11.22 -6.01
C LEU A 177 -2.02 -12.20 -7.12
N ALA A 178 -2.64 -13.37 -7.21
CA ALA A 178 -2.35 -14.34 -8.26
C ALA A 178 -2.72 -13.76 -9.64
N TYR A 179 -3.90 -13.12 -9.74
CA TYR A 179 -4.31 -12.39 -10.93
C TYR A 179 -3.28 -11.35 -11.36
N GLY A 180 -2.87 -10.47 -10.44
CA GLY A 180 -1.86 -9.45 -10.72
C GLY A 180 -0.56 -10.04 -11.27
N ARG A 181 -0.05 -11.11 -10.63
CA ARG A 181 1.18 -11.80 -11.08
C ARG A 181 1.06 -12.40 -12.47
N ILE A 182 -0.09 -12.99 -12.80
CA ILE A 182 -0.30 -13.59 -14.14
C ILE A 182 -0.31 -12.49 -15.19
N VAL A 183 -1.05 -11.40 -14.97
CA VAL A 183 -1.09 -10.26 -15.90
C VAL A 183 0.30 -9.65 -16.07
N SER A 184 1.04 -9.42 -14.98
CA SER A 184 2.42 -8.92 -15.05
C SER A 184 3.35 -9.85 -15.83
N HIS A 185 3.20 -11.16 -15.66
CA HIS A 185 3.97 -12.16 -16.40
C HIS A 185 3.65 -12.13 -17.91
N ASP A 186 2.37 -12.03 -18.28
CA ASP A 186 1.93 -11.98 -19.68
C ASP A 186 2.45 -10.71 -20.37
N ILE A 187 2.39 -9.57 -19.67
CA ILE A 187 2.95 -8.30 -20.17
C ILE A 187 4.47 -8.42 -20.36
N ALA A 188 5.19 -9.00 -19.40
CA ALA A 188 6.62 -9.25 -19.51
C ALA A 188 6.96 -10.23 -20.67
N GLY A 189 6.03 -11.13 -21.01
CA GLY A 189 6.09 -12.05 -22.14
C GLY A 189 5.74 -11.39 -23.48
N GLY A 190 5.43 -10.09 -23.50
CA GLY A 190 5.14 -9.32 -24.71
C GLY A 190 3.66 -9.19 -25.07
N VAL A 191 2.74 -9.64 -24.21
CA VAL A 191 1.31 -9.40 -24.41
C VAL A 191 1.03 -7.92 -24.14
N ALA A 192 0.28 -7.26 -25.03
CA ALA A 192 -0.10 -5.87 -24.83
C ALA A 192 -0.88 -5.70 -23.49
N PRO A 193 -0.54 -4.70 -22.65
CA PRO A 193 -1.10 -4.57 -21.31
C PRO A 193 -2.62 -4.56 -21.24
N LEU A 194 -3.27 -3.87 -22.19
CA LEU A 194 -4.72 -3.83 -22.27
C LEU A 194 -5.31 -5.21 -22.58
N THR A 195 -4.68 -5.98 -23.47
CA THR A 195 -5.08 -7.35 -23.82
C THR A 195 -4.91 -8.28 -22.61
N ALA A 196 -3.76 -8.22 -21.92
CA ALA A 196 -3.49 -9.04 -20.75
C ALA A 196 -4.56 -8.86 -19.66
N ILE A 197 -4.93 -7.61 -19.37
CA ILE A 197 -5.98 -7.29 -18.38
C ILE A 197 -7.35 -7.83 -18.82
N THR A 198 -7.74 -7.64 -20.09
CA THR A 198 -9.08 -7.99 -20.57
C THR A 198 -9.27 -9.49 -20.78
N THR A 199 -8.24 -10.20 -21.22
CA THR A 199 -8.30 -11.66 -21.44
C THR A 199 -8.56 -12.39 -20.13
N MET A 200 -7.96 -11.95 -19.03
CA MET A 200 -8.13 -12.55 -17.71
C MET A 200 -9.51 -12.31 -17.09
N HIS A 201 -10.26 -11.29 -17.54
CA HIS A 201 -11.66 -11.12 -17.13
C HIS A 201 -12.59 -12.18 -17.72
N ALA A 202 -12.28 -12.67 -18.91
CA ALA A 202 -13.13 -13.61 -19.63
C ALA A 202 -13.07 -15.07 -19.09
N THR A 203 -12.09 -15.39 -18.25
CA THR A 203 -11.87 -16.78 -17.81
C THR A 203 -11.79 -16.90 -16.29
N PRO A 204 -12.93 -17.05 -15.57
CA PRO A 204 -12.94 -17.19 -14.10
C PRO A 204 -12.11 -18.36 -13.57
N ASN A 205 -11.86 -19.37 -14.39
CA ASN A 205 -11.14 -20.61 -14.02
C ASN A 205 -9.67 -20.68 -14.46
N ALA A 206 -9.15 -19.69 -15.19
CA ALA A 206 -7.76 -19.76 -15.68
C ALA A 206 -6.73 -19.79 -14.54
N LEU A 207 -7.08 -19.24 -13.37
CA LEU A 207 -6.19 -19.23 -12.19
C LEU A 207 -6.00 -20.63 -11.58
N ASN A 208 -6.95 -21.54 -11.75
CA ASN A 208 -6.87 -22.89 -11.22
C ASN A 208 -6.07 -23.85 -12.14
N THR A 209 -5.78 -23.45 -13.36
CA THR A 209 -5.05 -24.27 -14.33
C THR A 209 -3.55 -23.93 -14.41
N PHE A 210 -3.11 -22.89 -13.72
CA PHE A 210 -1.69 -22.57 -13.64
C PHE A 210 -0.98 -23.52 -12.66
N LYS A 211 -0.68 -24.71 -13.17
CA LYS A 211 0.28 -25.62 -12.56
C LYS A 211 1.67 -25.06 -12.88
N PRO A 212 2.47 -24.61 -11.90
CA PRO A 212 3.83 -24.22 -12.20
C PRO A 212 4.52 -25.39 -12.89
N ALA A 213 5.11 -25.14 -14.07
CA ALA A 213 5.88 -26.15 -14.76
C ALA A 213 6.92 -26.67 -13.76
N SER A 214 6.75 -27.91 -13.36
CA SER A 214 7.74 -28.64 -12.58
C SER A 214 9.03 -28.60 -13.40
N ILE A 215 10.01 -27.83 -12.94
CA ILE A 215 11.37 -27.92 -13.46
C ILE A 215 11.91 -29.25 -12.95
N GLY A 216 11.40 -30.34 -13.56
CA GLY A 216 11.96 -31.65 -13.44
C GLY A 216 13.27 -31.66 -14.20
N GLY A 217 14.35 -31.31 -13.50
CA GLY A 217 15.69 -31.45 -14.01
C GLY A 217 15.99 -32.93 -14.33
N LYS A 218 15.77 -33.29 -15.57
CA LYS A 218 16.54 -34.37 -16.18
C LYS A 218 17.79 -33.71 -16.77
N THR A 219 18.84 -33.67 -15.98
CA THR A 219 20.20 -33.48 -16.45
C THR A 219 20.52 -34.64 -17.37
N ALA A 220 20.36 -34.45 -18.67
CA ALA A 220 20.96 -35.32 -19.66
C ALA A 220 22.49 -35.06 -19.62
N PRO A 221 23.34 -36.08 -19.44
CA PRO A 221 24.76 -35.91 -19.52
C PRO A 221 25.16 -35.59 -20.97
N LEU A 222 25.82 -34.47 -21.18
CA LEU A 222 26.43 -34.11 -22.45
C LEU A 222 27.53 -35.12 -22.79
N PRO A 223 27.53 -35.74 -23.98
CA PRO A 223 28.66 -36.54 -24.45
C PRO A 223 29.78 -35.58 -24.85
N VAL A 224 30.91 -35.65 -24.12
CA VAL A 224 32.15 -34.95 -24.49
C VAL A 224 32.92 -35.91 -25.42
N PRO A 225 33.17 -35.56 -26.67
CA PRO A 225 34.12 -36.29 -27.50
C PRO A 225 35.53 -35.81 -27.22
N ILE A 226 36.36 -36.70 -26.66
CA ILE A 226 37.79 -36.47 -26.49
C ILE A 226 38.46 -36.70 -27.84
N PRO A 227 39.18 -35.73 -28.44
CA PRO A 227 39.99 -36.02 -29.62
C PRO A 227 41.25 -36.78 -29.20
N LYS A 228 41.42 -37.99 -29.71
CA LYS A 228 42.68 -38.73 -29.63
C LYS A 228 43.74 -38.07 -30.49
N LEU A 229 44.74 -37.47 -29.84
CA LEU A 229 46.02 -37.19 -30.49
C LEU A 229 46.76 -38.52 -30.71
N LYS A 230 47.09 -38.78 -31.98
CA LYS A 230 48.04 -39.83 -32.39
C LYS A 230 49.40 -39.23 -32.58
N PRO A 231 50.45 -40.02 -32.35
CA PRO A 231 51.83 -39.64 -32.31
C PRO A 231 52.44 -39.13 -33.60
#